data_0bb55b32717802505df46adbbde3b7e4
#
_entry.id   0bb55b32717802505df46adbbde3b7e4
#
_cell.length_a   1.000
_cell.length_b   1.000
_cell.length_c   1.000
_cell.angle_alpha   90.00
_cell.angle_beta   90.00
_cell.angle_gamma   90.00
#
_symmetry.space_group_name_H-M   'P 1'
#
loop_
_entity.id
_entity.type
_entity.pdbx_description
1 polymer ?
#
loop_
_entity_poly.entity_id
_entity_poly.type
_entity_poly.pdbx_seq_one_letter_code
_entity_poly.pdbx_strand_id
1 'polypeptide(L)'
;MEEKLIISDSCVGCGKCTKVCIRGHLVLAEDKKVHEIESPYYCFECGHCISVCPKDAITFKSLKEKERVYDDYPMDPRDLAELFQERRSRRWFDRNCTKEELEYLISTLKYSPTAENSQAIQYAVIDDRFPEFMELLASILRSHTDEHPRLEQFVRYVENGQKEKNNPFTWEGRQLIIAFSRFPIDAIISMEQLELMAYVSGLGGFHSRWILQAAENDPERFMSFFPDVRDDLNAYAVYVIGHPRIEAFRTVPRKERDIFWL
;
A
#
# COMPACT_ATOMS: atom_id res chain seq x y z
N MET A 1 30.45 11.97 1.78
CA MET A 1 29.01 11.66 1.62
C MET A 1 28.28 12.95 1.27
N GLU A 2 27.32 12.89 0.39
CA GLU A 2 26.51 14.07 0.10
C GLU A 2 25.54 14.35 1.24
N GLU A 3 25.55 15.59 1.77
CA GLU A 3 24.62 16.00 2.81
C GLU A 3 23.16 15.88 2.31
N LYS A 4 22.30 15.27 3.11
CA LYS A 4 20.91 15.04 2.79
C LYS A 4 19.97 16.13 3.34
N LEU A 5 20.41 16.82 4.39
CA LEU A 5 19.60 17.77 5.14
C LEU A 5 20.01 19.20 4.88
N ILE A 6 19.05 20.11 5.00
CA ILE A 6 19.26 21.54 5.14
C ILE A 6 18.85 21.91 6.56
N ILE A 7 19.77 22.47 7.34
CA ILE A 7 19.50 22.95 8.69
C ILE A 7 19.62 24.47 8.67
N SER A 8 18.52 25.18 8.90
CA SER A 8 18.44 26.61 8.80
C SER A 8 18.91 27.31 10.09
N ASP A 9 19.13 28.63 10.01
CA ASP A 9 19.49 29.48 11.15
C ASP A 9 18.44 29.55 12.26
N SER A 10 17.19 29.13 11.97
CA SER A 10 16.13 29.02 12.98
C SER A 10 16.39 27.88 13.99
N CYS A 11 17.41 27.05 13.81
CA CYS A 11 17.82 26.04 14.76
C CYS A 11 18.20 26.68 16.10
N VAL A 12 17.55 26.25 17.18
CA VAL A 12 17.79 26.72 18.56
C VAL A 12 18.64 25.76 19.39
N GLY A 13 19.21 24.71 18.78
CA GLY A 13 20.06 23.75 19.46
C GLY A 13 19.37 22.91 20.55
N CYS A 14 18.07 22.67 20.44
CA CYS A 14 17.33 21.92 21.46
C CYS A 14 17.67 20.40 21.50
N GLY A 15 18.39 19.88 20.52
CA GLY A 15 18.87 18.50 20.46
C GLY A 15 17.79 17.41 20.27
N LYS A 16 16.53 17.75 20.03
CA LYS A 16 15.48 16.73 19.85
C LYS A 16 15.74 15.81 18.66
N CYS A 17 16.18 16.39 17.54
CA CYS A 17 16.45 15.67 16.30
C CYS A 17 17.64 14.69 16.43
N THR A 18 18.62 15.00 17.27
CA THR A 18 19.77 14.08 17.51
C THR A 18 19.32 12.82 18.26
N LYS A 19 18.31 12.94 19.14
CA LYS A 19 17.79 11.82 19.93
C LYS A 19 16.92 10.84 19.15
N VAL A 20 16.31 11.30 18.05
CA VAL A 20 15.43 10.47 17.23
C VAL A 20 16.10 9.95 15.95
N CYS A 21 17.33 10.38 15.67
CA CYS A 21 18.08 9.92 14.51
C CYS A 21 18.64 8.52 14.75
N ILE A 22 17.91 7.50 14.28
CA ILE A 22 18.29 6.08 14.44
C ILE A 22 19.58 5.68 13.71
N ARG A 23 20.07 6.54 12.80
CA ARG A 23 21.31 6.34 12.04
C ARG A 23 22.45 7.24 12.49
N GLY A 24 22.23 8.10 13.49
CA GLY A 24 23.29 8.92 14.10
C GLY A 24 23.87 10.02 13.18
N HIS A 25 23.08 10.55 12.25
CA HIS A 25 23.54 11.58 11.31
C HIS A 25 23.59 13.00 11.90
N LEU A 26 23.08 13.21 13.09
CA LEU A 26 22.93 14.54 13.67
C LEU A 26 23.63 14.65 15.02
N VAL A 27 24.37 15.72 15.21
CA VAL A 27 25.04 16.06 16.47
C VAL A 27 24.70 17.48 16.89
N LEU A 28 24.59 17.71 18.20
CA LEU A 28 24.54 19.05 18.77
C LEU A 28 26.00 19.47 19.04
N ALA A 29 26.50 20.47 18.30
CA ALA A 29 27.87 20.94 18.39
C ALA A 29 28.05 22.02 19.47
N GLU A 30 29.30 22.45 19.68
CA GLU A 30 29.71 23.44 20.69
C GLU A 30 29.10 24.84 20.42
N ASP A 31 28.83 25.18 19.15
CA ASP A 31 28.12 26.38 18.73
C ASP A 31 26.61 26.41 19.09
N LYS A 32 26.17 25.37 19.80
CA LYS A 32 24.75 25.16 20.17
C LYS A 32 23.82 25.04 18.97
N LYS A 33 24.34 24.61 17.82
CA LYS A 33 23.55 24.27 16.62
C LYS A 33 23.62 22.77 16.37
N VAL A 34 22.65 22.26 15.64
CA VAL A 34 22.68 20.88 15.18
C VAL A 34 23.34 20.85 13.80
N HIS A 35 24.23 19.91 13.61
CA HIS A 35 24.93 19.67 12.35
C HIS A 35 24.72 18.25 11.87
N GLU A 36 24.68 18.07 10.54
CA GLU A 36 24.77 16.76 9.92
C GLU A 36 26.22 16.30 9.95
N ILE A 37 26.44 15.05 10.34
CA ILE A 37 27.76 14.44 10.42
C ILE A 37 27.80 13.16 9.60
N GLU A 38 29.02 12.74 9.30
CA GLU A 38 29.24 11.45 8.68
C GLU A 38 28.91 10.32 9.66
N SER A 39 28.12 9.34 9.15
CA SER A 39 27.74 8.14 9.89
C SER A 39 28.13 6.91 9.09
N PRO A 40 28.47 5.76 9.74
CA PRO A 40 28.74 4.51 9.04
C PRO A 40 27.49 3.95 8.31
N TYR A 41 26.33 4.48 8.61
CA TYR A 41 25.06 4.11 8.00
C TYR A 41 24.59 5.22 7.06
N TYR A 42 23.88 4.88 5.98
CA TYR A 42 23.25 5.89 5.13
C TYR A 42 21.98 6.46 5.77
N CYS A 43 21.65 7.72 5.44
CA CYS A 43 20.43 8.37 5.88
C CYS A 43 19.22 7.80 5.13
N PHE A 44 18.22 7.31 5.85
CA PHE A 44 16.96 6.79 5.28
C PHE A 44 16.01 7.88 4.78
N GLU A 45 16.33 9.14 5.00
CA GLU A 45 15.40 10.25 4.76
C GLU A 45 14.01 10.02 5.42
N CYS A 46 14.02 9.39 6.61
CA CYS A 46 12.79 8.98 7.31
C CYS A 46 11.99 10.13 7.92
N GLY A 47 12.55 11.35 7.96
CA GLY A 47 11.84 12.53 8.40
C GLY A 47 11.68 12.70 9.93
N HIS A 48 12.10 11.76 10.77
CA HIS A 48 11.95 11.89 12.23
C HIS A 48 12.59 13.18 12.78
N CYS A 49 13.76 13.56 12.28
CA CYS A 49 14.43 14.81 12.67
C CYS A 49 13.62 16.06 12.27
N ILE A 50 12.92 16.00 11.15
CA ILE A 50 12.05 17.06 10.67
C ILE A 50 10.80 17.15 11.55
N SER A 51 10.13 16.02 11.80
CA SER A 51 8.86 15.98 12.53
C SER A 51 8.94 16.45 13.97
N VAL A 52 10.10 16.26 14.65
CA VAL A 52 10.29 16.69 16.05
C VAL A 52 10.83 18.10 16.20
N CYS A 53 11.15 18.80 15.09
CA CYS A 53 11.76 20.12 15.15
C CYS A 53 10.74 21.21 15.50
N PRO A 54 10.78 21.84 16.71
CA PRO A 54 9.77 22.81 17.10
C PRO A 54 9.93 24.15 16.37
N LYS A 55 11.05 24.36 15.66
CA LYS A 55 11.36 25.56 14.90
C LYS A 55 11.32 25.35 13.39
N ASP A 56 10.87 24.17 12.96
CA ASP A 56 10.84 23.82 11.55
C ASP A 56 12.16 24.10 10.80
N ALA A 57 13.28 23.87 11.51
CA ALA A 57 14.61 24.24 11.05
C ALA A 57 15.26 23.21 10.13
N ILE A 58 14.65 22.04 9.92
CA ILE A 58 15.23 20.94 9.16
C ILE A 58 14.33 20.58 7.97
N THR A 59 14.96 20.43 6.79
CA THR A 59 14.29 19.92 5.58
C THR A 59 15.24 18.98 4.84
N PHE A 60 14.68 18.11 3.97
CA PHE A 60 15.51 17.38 3.01
C PHE A 60 15.90 18.28 1.83
N LYS A 61 17.04 17.96 1.22
CA LYS A 61 17.42 18.57 -0.08
C LYS A 61 16.52 18.05 -1.20
N SER A 62 16.09 16.79 -1.13
CA SER A 62 15.30 16.07 -2.12
C SER A 62 13.81 16.38 -2.06
N LEU A 63 13.23 16.45 -0.86
CA LEU A 63 11.80 16.61 -0.59
C LEU A 63 11.59 17.76 0.38
N LYS A 64 10.87 18.79 -0.05
CA LYS A 64 10.68 20.02 0.74
C LYS A 64 9.28 20.17 1.32
N GLU A 65 8.30 19.45 0.78
CA GLU A 65 6.91 19.55 1.22
C GLU A 65 6.75 18.87 2.58
N LYS A 66 6.17 19.61 3.52
CA LYS A 66 5.81 19.12 4.84
C LYS A 66 4.62 19.91 5.37
N GLU A 67 3.78 19.22 6.12
CA GLU A 67 2.62 19.81 6.76
C GLU A 67 2.74 19.69 8.28
N ARG A 68 2.10 20.62 8.98
CA ARG A 68 2.03 20.56 10.44
C ARG A 68 1.05 19.47 10.87
N VAL A 69 1.47 18.65 11.82
CA VAL A 69 0.57 17.72 12.51
C VAL A 69 -0.30 18.52 13.48
N TYR A 70 -1.58 18.25 13.51
CA TYR A 70 -2.50 18.89 14.47
C TYR A 70 -2.18 18.44 15.90
N ASP A 71 -2.30 19.37 16.85
CA ASP A 71 -2.08 19.07 18.27
C ASP A 71 -3.16 18.14 18.82
N ASP A 72 -4.41 18.34 18.36
CA ASP A 72 -5.55 17.47 18.67
C ASP A 72 -5.89 16.62 17.45
N TYR A 73 -5.84 15.32 17.58
CA TYR A 73 -6.23 14.41 16.51
C TYR A 73 -7.77 14.39 16.41
N PRO A 74 -8.35 14.77 15.26
CA PRO A 74 -9.79 14.99 15.16
C PRO A 74 -10.64 13.72 15.14
N MET A 75 -10.02 12.54 15.07
CA MET A 75 -10.73 11.27 14.99
C MET A 75 -10.87 10.63 16.37
N ASP A 76 -12.10 10.33 16.78
CA ASP A 76 -12.34 9.51 17.97
C ASP A 76 -11.83 8.07 17.72
N PRO A 77 -11.09 7.45 18.65
CA PRO A 77 -10.70 6.03 18.51
C PRO A 77 -11.88 5.10 18.23
N ARG A 78 -13.08 5.43 18.65
CA ARG A 78 -14.30 4.65 18.38
C ARG A 78 -14.67 4.69 16.90
N ASP A 79 -14.51 5.82 16.23
CA ASP A 79 -14.82 5.94 14.79
C ASP A 79 -13.94 4.99 13.97
N LEU A 80 -12.65 4.89 14.33
CA LEU A 80 -11.73 3.95 13.69
C LEU A 80 -12.10 2.48 14.00
N ALA A 81 -12.49 2.19 15.24
CA ALA A 81 -12.93 0.85 15.63
C ALA A 81 -14.22 0.44 14.91
N GLU A 82 -15.18 1.37 14.73
CA GLU A 82 -16.38 1.15 13.94
C GLU A 82 -16.06 0.88 12.48
N LEU A 83 -15.14 1.63 11.88
CA LEU A 83 -14.66 1.40 10.52
C LEU A 83 -14.13 -0.05 10.35
N PHE A 84 -13.34 -0.57 11.29
CA PHE A 84 -12.87 -1.95 11.26
C PHE A 84 -14.00 -2.98 11.37
N GLN A 85 -15.04 -2.68 12.15
CA GLN A 85 -16.21 -3.55 12.31
C GLN A 85 -17.10 -3.58 11.08
N GLU A 86 -17.25 -2.45 10.41
CA GLU A 86 -18.15 -2.28 9.26
C GLU A 86 -17.51 -2.68 7.93
N ARG A 87 -16.19 -2.44 7.77
CA ARG A 87 -15.46 -2.80 6.56
C ARG A 87 -15.69 -4.26 6.17
N ARG A 88 -15.99 -4.51 4.90
CA ARG A 88 -16.37 -5.82 4.35
C ARG A 88 -15.71 -6.06 3.01
N SER A 89 -15.37 -7.29 2.74
CA SER A 89 -15.07 -7.74 1.39
C SER A 89 -16.30 -7.60 0.49
N ARG A 90 -16.25 -6.68 -0.48
CA ARG A 90 -17.31 -6.43 -1.46
C ARG A 90 -16.97 -7.14 -2.76
N ARG A 91 -17.91 -7.89 -3.33
CA ARG A 91 -17.69 -8.74 -4.51
C ARG A 91 -18.70 -8.48 -5.63
N TRP A 92 -19.71 -7.70 -5.36
CA TRP A 92 -20.78 -7.33 -6.28
C TRP A 92 -20.72 -5.84 -6.52
N PHE A 93 -20.49 -5.47 -7.77
CA PHE A 93 -20.22 -4.09 -8.15
C PHE A 93 -21.29 -3.60 -9.14
N ASP A 94 -21.59 -2.32 -9.06
CA ASP A 94 -22.48 -1.62 -9.96
C ASP A 94 -21.70 -1.09 -11.18
N ARG A 95 -20.54 -0.52 -10.93
CA ARG A 95 -19.64 0.03 -11.94
C ARG A 95 -18.20 0.06 -11.47
N ASN A 96 -17.28 0.24 -12.41
CA ASN A 96 -15.86 0.53 -12.13
C ASN A 96 -15.71 1.92 -11.48
N CYS A 97 -14.61 2.12 -10.78
CA CYS A 97 -14.16 3.43 -10.32
C CYS A 97 -13.69 4.27 -11.50
N THR A 98 -13.81 5.59 -11.38
CA THR A 98 -13.18 6.51 -12.34
C THR A 98 -11.68 6.58 -12.11
N LYS A 99 -10.96 7.10 -13.10
CA LYS A 99 -9.50 7.30 -12.98
C LYS A 99 -9.17 8.24 -11.82
N GLU A 100 -9.94 9.32 -11.66
CA GLU A 100 -9.76 10.31 -10.60
C GLU A 100 -9.97 9.71 -9.20
N GLU A 101 -10.99 8.83 -9.05
CA GLU A 101 -11.22 8.10 -7.79
C GLU A 101 -10.02 7.22 -7.44
N LEU A 102 -9.46 6.49 -8.41
CA LEU A 102 -8.30 5.63 -8.20
C LEU A 102 -7.02 6.43 -7.93
N GLU A 103 -6.78 7.50 -8.68
CA GLU A 103 -5.64 8.40 -8.46
C GLU A 103 -5.69 9.02 -7.07
N TYR A 104 -6.86 9.46 -6.62
CA TYR A 104 -7.03 9.98 -5.26
C TYR A 104 -6.67 8.92 -4.21
N LEU A 105 -7.24 7.72 -4.29
CA LEU A 105 -6.94 6.64 -3.35
C LEU A 105 -5.44 6.33 -3.30
N ILE A 106 -4.84 6.10 -4.46
CA ILE A 106 -3.42 5.74 -4.57
C ILE A 106 -2.52 6.88 -4.06
N SER A 107 -2.91 8.15 -4.28
CA SER A 107 -2.14 9.29 -3.80
C SER A 107 -2.02 9.35 -2.27
N THR A 108 -3.00 8.84 -1.53
CA THR A 108 -2.96 8.78 -0.07
C THR A 108 -1.94 7.78 0.46
N LEU A 109 -1.58 6.78 -0.35
CA LEU A 109 -0.67 5.69 0.02
C LEU A 109 0.80 6.12 0.08
N LYS A 110 1.14 7.34 -0.35
CA LYS A 110 2.48 7.92 -0.17
C LYS A 110 2.91 8.00 1.31
N TYR A 111 1.95 7.94 2.23
CA TYR A 111 2.19 7.94 3.68
C TYR A 111 2.30 6.53 4.29
N SER A 112 2.18 5.48 3.49
CA SER A 112 2.36 4.11 3.98
C SER A 112 3.81 3.89 4.44
N PRO A 113 4.00 3.30 5.62
CA PRO A 113 5.35 2.98 6.08
C PRO A 113 5.99 1.92 5.19
N THR A 114 7.29 2.05 4.95
CA THR A 114 8.08 1.08 4.19
C THR A 114 9.36 0.75 4.94
N ALA A 115 9.90 -0.45 4.72
CA ALA A 115 11.18 -0.84 5.28
C ALA A 115 12.25 0.18 4.87
N GLU A 116 13.01 0.66 5.87
CA GLU A 116 14.07 1.67 5.70
C GLU A 116 13.58 2.99 5.05
N ASN A 117 12.29 3.29 5.13
CA ASN A 117 11.65 4.41 4.44
C ASN A 117 11.99 4.43 2.94
N SER A 118 12.07 3.26 2.33
CA SER A 118 12.46 3.12 0.92
C SER A 118 11.50 3.80 -0.05
N GLN A 119 10.24 3.97 0.35
CA GLN A 119 9.14 4.52 -0.48
C GLN A 119 9.06 3.84 -1.87
N ALA A 120 9.45 2.58 -1.92
CA ALA A 120 9.67 1.82 -3.16
C ALA A 120 8.45 0.99 -3.58
N ILE A 121 7.24 1.38 -3.14
CA ILE A 121 6.03 0.71 -3.59
C ILE A 121 5.59 1.32 -4.92
N GLN A 122 5.28 0.47 -5.89
CA GLN A 122 4.64 0.86 -7.15
C GLN A 122 3.28 0.19 -7.26
N TYR A 123 2.36 0.83 -7.97
CA TYR A 123 1.01 0.32 -8.16
C TYR A 123 0.70 0.23 -9.64
N ALA A 124 0.10 -0.89 -10.06
CA ALA A 124 -0.54 -0.98 -11.38
C ALA A 124 -2.05 -1.08 -11.22
N VAL A 125 -2.76 -0.36 -12.05
CA VAL A 125 -4.21 -0.46 -12.21
C VAL A 125 -4.51 -1.29 -13.45
N ILE A 126 -5.25 -2.37 -13.29
CA ILE A 126 -5.80 -3.16 -14.38
C ILE A 126 -7.25 -2.73 -14.58
N ASP A 127 -7.57 -2.17 -15.72
CA ASP A 127 -8.89 -1.70 -16.13
C ASP A 127 -9.21 -2.19 -17.54
N ASP A 128 -8.99 -1.41 -18.58
CA ASP A 128 -9.29 -1.77 -19.98
C ASP A 128 -8.62 -3.07 -20.43
N ARG A 129 -7.40 -3.33 -19.95
CA ARG A 129 -6.65 -4.55 -20.21
C ARG A 129 -7.01 -5.74 -19.30
N PHE A 130 -8.12 -5.65 -18.58
CA PHE A 130 -8.57 -6.73 -17.68
C PHE A 130 -8.72 -8.08 -18.39
N PRO A 131 -9.39 -8.18 -19.57
CA PRO A 131 -9.52 -9.46 -20.26
C PRO A 131 -8.18 -10.09 -20.65
N GLU A 132 -7.23 -9.30 -21.17
CA GLU A 132 -5.87 -9.76 -21.52
C GLU A 132 -5.12 -10.27 -20.30
N PHE A 133 -5.23 -9.54 -19.19
CA PHE A 133 -4.61 -9.96 -17.94
C PHE A 133 -5.18 -11.28 -17.43
N MET A 134 -6.50 -11.51 -17.52
CA MET A 134 -7.11 -12.80 -17.17
C MET A 134 -6.61 -13.92 -18.08
N GLU A 135 -6.41 -13.68 -19.37
CA GLU A 135 -5.82 -14.64 -20.31
C GLU A 135 -4.39 -15.03 -19.93
N LEU A 136 -3.56 -14.05 -19.57
CA LEU A 136 -2.22 -14.31 -19.04
C LEU A 136 -2.28 -15.20 -17.79
N LEU A 137 -3.08 -14.83 -16.80
CA LEU A 137 -3.22 -15.63 -15.56
C LEU A 137 -3.65 -17.07 -15.86
N ALA A 138 -4.65 -17.27 -16.73
CA ALA A 138 -5.11 -18.58 -17.12
C ALA A 138 -4.01 -19.40 -17.83
N SER A 139 -3.20 -18.75 -18.66
CA SER A 139 -2.09 -19.39 -19.34
C SER A 139 -0.97 -19.85 -18.41
N ILE A 140 -0.73 -19.12 -17.31
CA ILE A 140 0.20 -19.51 -16.24
C ILE A 140 -0.38 -20.66 -15.42
N LEU A 141 -1.66 -20.56 -15.03
CA LEU A 141 -2.28 -21.48 -14.09
C LEU A 141 -2.79 -22.79 -14.72
N ARG A 142 -2.75 -22.91 -16.05
CA ARG A 142 -3.27 -24.10 -16.76
C ARG A 142 -2.61 -25.43 -16.31
N SER A 143 -1.34 -25.40 -16.00
CA SER A 143 -0.59 -26.57 -15.50
C SER A 143 -0.79 -26.86 -14.01
N HIS A 144 -1.57 -26.03 -13.30
CA HIS A 144 -1.81 -26.09 -11.86
C HIS A 144 -3.29 -26.34 -11.50
N THR A 145 -4.10 -26.71 -12.48
CA THR A 145 -5.56 -26.87 -12.30
C THR A 145 -5.96 -28.00 -11.35
N ASP A 146 -5.09 -28.97 -11.15
CA ASP A 146 -5.25 -30.09 -10.21
C ASP A 146 -4.99 -29.71 -8.75
N GLU A 147 -4.28 -28.61 -8.50
CA GLU A 147 -3.98 -28.16 -7.14
C GLU A 147 -5.20 -27.66 -6.38
N HIS A 148 -6.16 -27.04 -7.08
CA HIS A 148 -7.37 -26.52 -6.45
C HIS A 148 -8.52 -26.34 -7.45
N PRO A 149 -9.77 -26.77 -7.12
CA PRO A 149 -10.91 -26.65 -8.03
C PRO A 149 -11.20 -25.24 -8.57
N ARG A 150 -10.81 -24.20 -7.83
CA ARG A 150 -10.98 -22.81 -8.25
C ARG A 150 -10.06 -22.42 -9.40
N LEU A 151 -8.85 -23.00 -9.47
CA LEU A 151 -7.92 -22.80 -10.59
C LEU A 151 -8.51 -23.38 -11.87
N GLU A 152 -9.05 -24.60 -11.81
CA GLU A 152 -9.74 -25.22 -12.93
C GLU A 152 -10.94 -24.40 -13.39
N GLN A 153 -11.79 -23.96 -12.45
CA GLN A 153 -12.94 -23.10 -12.76
C GLN A 153 -12.51 -21.78 -13.43
N PHE A 154 -11.41 -21.17 -12.98
CA PHE A 154 -10.89 -19.95 -13.57
C PHE A 154 -10.36 -20.16 -14.98
N VAL A 155 -9.56 -21.19 -15.22
CA VAL A 155 -9.05 -21.49 -16.55
C VAL A 155 -10.21 -21.73 -17.53
N ARG A 156 -11.20 -22.54 -17.14
CA ARG A 156 -12.43 -22.77 -17.94
C ARG A 156 -13.22 -21.48 -18.19
N TYR A 157 -13.34 -20.62 -17.20
CA TYR A 157 -14.00 -19.31 -17.34
C TYR A 157 -13.34 -18.48 -18.44
N VAL A 158 -12.01 -18.43 -18.48
CA VAL A 158 -11.26 -17.70 -19.52
C VAL A 158 -11.40 -18.37 -20.88
N GLU A 159 -11.26 -19.72 -20.97
CA GLU A 159 -11.42 -20.49 -22.19
C GLU A 159 -12.84 -20.36 -22.81
N ASN A 160 -13.87 -20.16 -21.98
CA ASN A 160 -15.22 -19.87 -22.42
C ASN A 160 -15.43 -18.40 -22.84
N GLY A 161 -14.35 -17.62 -22.97
CA GLY A 161 -14.36 -16.22 -23.41
C GLY A 161 -14.85 -15.25 -22.35
N GLN A 162 -14.71 -15.57 -21.06
CA GLN A 162 -15.05 -14.69 -19.93
C GLN A 162 -16.51 -14.19 -19.92
N LYS A 163 -17.43 -14.99 -20.46
CA LYS A 163 -18.83 -14.60 -20.69
C LYS A 163 -19.70 -14.65 -19.44
N GLU A 164 -19.29 -15.41 -18.44
CA GLU A 164 -20.02 -15.53 -17.18
C GLU A 164 -19.90 -14.26 -16.36
N LYS A 165 -20.94 -13.91 -15.63
CA LYS A 165 -20.96 -12.72 -14.78
C LYS A 165 -19.91 -12.79 -13.67
N ASN A 166 -19.75 -13.96 -13.07
CA ASN A 166 -18.86 -14.19 -11.95
C ASN A 166 -17.54 -14.81 -12.41
N ASN A 167 -16.48 -14.03 -12.36
CA ASN A 167 -15.12 -14.53 -12.49
C ASN A 167 -14.71 -15.25 -11.19
N PRO A 168 -14.16 -16.47 -11.23
CA PRO A 168 -13.75 -17.20 -10.03
C PRO A 168 -12.74 -16.48 -9.13
N PHE A 169 -11.95 -15.54 -9.67
CA PHE A 169 -10.92 -14.79 -8.93
C PHE A 169 -11.35 -13.39 -8.50
N THR A 170 -12.21 -12.75 -9.29
CA THR A 170 -12.60 -11.34 -9.06
C THR A 170 -14.10 -11.15 -8.86
N TRP A 171 -14.90 -12.21 -8.95
CA TRP A 171 -16.35 -12.17 -8.91
C TRP A 171 -16.90 -11.24 -10.02
N GLU A 172 -17.68 -10.21 -9.67
CA GLU A 172 -18.16 -9.22 -10.65
C GLU A 172 -17.14 -8.08 -10.89
N GLY A 173 -16.03 -8.04 -10.12
CA GLY A 173 -15.02 -6.99 -10.27
C GLY A 173 -14.27 -7.10 -11.60
N ARG A 174 -14.07 -5.94 -12.24
CA ARG A 174 -13.36 -5.81 -13.52
C ARG A 174 -12.20 -4.85 -13.44
N GLN A 175 -11.88 -4.40 -12.24
CA GLN A 175 -10.82 -3.43 -11.98
C GLN A 175 -9.99 -3.87 -10.79
N LEU A 176 -8.67 -3.80 -10.93
CA LEU A 176 -7.72 -4.28 -9.93
C LEU A 176 -6.65 -3.23 -9.64
N ILE A 177 -6.19 -3.19 -8.41
CA ILE A 177 -4.95 -2.50 -8.02
C ILE A 177 -3.98 -3.55 -7.52
N ILE A 178 -2.78 -3.57 -8.09
CA ILE A 178 -1.70 -4.49 -7.71
C ILE A 178 -0.58 -3.66 -7.11
N ALA A 179 -0.12 -4.03 -5.92
CA ALA A 179 1.01 -3.40 -5.26
C ALA A 179 2.28 -4.24 -5.42
N PHE A 180 3.33 -3.58 -5.88
CA PHE A 180 4.67 -4.13 -6.07
C PHE A 180 5.63 -3.50 -5.07
N SER A 181 6.42 -4.30 -4.40
CA SER A 181 7.43 -3.82 -3.45
C SER A 181 8.60 -4.80 -3.33
N ARG A 182 9.65 -4.40 -2.62
CA ARG A 182 10.76 -5.30 -2.27
C ARG A 182 10.37 -6.28 -1.18
N PHE A 183 9.54 -5.85 -0.24
CA PHE A 183 9.15 -6.63 0.93
C PHE A 183 7.63 -6.80 0.98
N PRO A 184 7.13 -8.03 1.20
CA PRO A 184 5.69 -8.29 1.24
C PRO A 184 4.93 -7.38 2.22
N ILE A 185 5.54 -7.09 3.38
CA ILE A 185 4.91 -6.30 4.43
C ILE A 185 4.58 -4.87 3.98
N ASP A 186 5.44 -4.25 3.17
CA ASP A 186 5.23 -2.88 2.67
C ASP A 186 3.97 -2.82 1.80
N ALA A 187 3.84 -3.75 0.85
CA ALA A 187 2.68 -3.83 -0.02
C ALA A 187 1.39 -4.17 0.75
N ILE A 188 1.47 -5.09 1.73
CA ILE A 188 0.29 -5.51 2.51
C ILE A 188 -0.22 -4.36 3.36
N ILE A 189 0.65 -3.63 4.07
CA ILE A 189 0.24 -2.46 4.88
C ILE A 189 -0.38 -1.40 3.98
N SER A 190 0.26 -1.10 2.86
CA SER A 190 -0.25 -0.09 1.94
C SER A 190 -1.63 -0.46 1.37
N MET A 191 -1.83 -1.72 1.01
CA MET A 191 -3.11 -2.16 0.46
C MET A 191 -4.22 -2.29 1.51
N GLU A 192 -3.89 -2.49 2.80
CA GLU A 192 -4.85 -2.36 3.89
C GLU A 192 -5.30 -0.90 4.04
N GLN A 193 -4.37 0.06 3.98
CA GLN A 193 -4.73 1.49 3.98
C GLN A 193 -5.61 1.85 2.77
N LEU A 194 -5.33 1.29 1.59
CA LEU A 194 -6.18 1.44 0.41
C LEU A 194 -7.61 0.93 0.68
N GLU A 195 -7.76 -0.25 1.28
CA GLU A 195 -9.08 -0.82 1.57
C GLU A 195 -9.88 0.08 2.51
N LEU A 196 -9.25 0.61 3.56
CA LEU A 196 -9.90 1.53 4.49
C LEU A 196 -10.31 2.84 3.81
N MET A 197 -9.41 3.43 3.01
CA MET A 197 -9.70 4.63 2.24
C MET A 197 -10.82 4.40 1.21
N ALA A 198 -10.80 3.28 0.50
CA ALA A 198 -11.86 2.92 -0.42
C ALA A 198 -13.22 2.83 0.29
N TYR A 199 -13.25 2.19 1.47
CA TYR A 199 -14.48 2.06 2.25
C TYR A 199 -15.06 3.42 2.65
N VAL A 200 -14.27 4.32 3.24
CA VAL A 200 -14.74 5.64 3.65
C VAL A 200 -15.07 6.57 2.48
N SER A 201 -14.56 6.26 1.29
CA SER A 201 -14.89 6.95 0.04
C SER A 201 -16.14 6.39 -0.65
N GLY A 202 -16.87 5.46 -0.01
CA GLY A 202 -18.07 4.84 -0.60
C GLY A 202 -17.76 3.80 -1.67
N LEU A 203 -16.49 3.44 -1.84
CA LEU A 203 -16.02 2.37 -2.70
C LEU A 203 -15.91 1.06 -1.93
N GLY A 204 -15.54 -0.01 -2.60
CA GLY A 204 -15.32 -1.26 -1.92
C GLY A 204 -14.64 -2.29 -2.79
N GLY A 205 -14.18 -3.35 -2.15
CA GLY A 205 -13.46 -4.39 -2.85
C GLY A 205 -13.08 -5.54 -1.94
N PHE A 206 -12.07 -6.28 -2.35
CA PHE A 206 -11.50 -7.36 -1.56
C PHE A 206 -10.11 -7.75 -2.07
N HIS A 207 -9.30 -8.28 -1.17
CA HIS A 207 -7.99 -8.85 -1.54
C HIS A 207 -8.15 -10.18 -2.25
N SER A 208 -7.59 -10.30 -3.47
CA SER A 208 -7.62 -11.53 -4.27
C SER A 208 -6.28 -12.26 -4.20
N ARG A 209 -6.21 -13.27 -3.35
CA ARG A 209 -5.02 -14.12 -3.27
C ARG A 209 -4.83 -14.98 -4.54
N TRP A 210 -5.91 -15.35 -5.23
CA TRP A 210 -5.84 -16.24 -6.40
C TRP A 210 -5.08 -15.61 -7.58
N ILE A 211 -5.08 -14.28 -7.68
CA ILE A 211 -4.27 -13.58 -8.69
C ILE A 211 -2.78 -13.67 -8.33
N LEU A 212 -2.44 -13.56 -7.05
CA LEU A 212 -1.06 -13.71 -6.59
C LEU A 212 -0.52 -15.14 -6.80
N GLN A 213 -1.40 -16.16 -6.82
CA GLN A 213 -1.00 -17.54 -7.14
C GLN A 213 -0.31 -17.63 -8.51
N ALA A 214 -0.76 -16.86 -9.50
CA ALA A 214 -0.10 -16.81 -10.80
C ALA A 214 1.28 -16.14 -10.73
N ALA A 215 1.43 -15.07 -9.92
CA ALA A 215 2.71 -14.43 -9.69
C ALA A 215 3.70 -15.35 -8.94
N GLU A 216 3.20 -16.19 -8.04
CA GLU A 216 3.99 -17.19 -7.30
C GLU A 216 4.45 -18.35 -8.22
N ASN A 217 3.59 -18.79 -9.15
CA ASN A 217 3.86 -19.93 -10.02
C ASN A 217 4.80 -19.60 -11.20
N ASP A 218 4.66 -18.41 -11.77
CA ASP A 218 5.53 -17.93 -12.86
C ASP A 218 5.74 -16.42 -12.75
N PRO A 219 6.66 -15.98 -11.87
CA PRO A 219 6.91 -14.55 -11.64
C PRO A 219 7.36 -13.82 -12.90
N GLU A 220 8.18 -14.44 -13.74
CA GLU A 220 8.73 -13.80 -14.93
C GLU A 220 7.60 -13.49 -15.93
N ARG A 221 6.75 -14.47 -16.24
CA ARG A 221 5.60 -14.25 -17.13
C ARG A 221 4.59 -13.29 -16.53
N PHE A 222 4.31 -13.37 -15.23
CA PHE A 222 3.42 -12.42 -14.56
C PHE A 222 3.94 -11.00 -14.69
N MET A 223 5.22 -10.78 -14.39
CA MET A 223 5.85 -9.45 -14.46
C MET A 223 5.98 -8.92 -15.88
N SER A 224 6.01 -9.77 -16.90
CA SER A 224 6.05 -9.33 -18.31
C SER A 224 4.83 -8.49 -18.73
N PHE A 225 3.73 -8.54 -17.98
CA PHE A 225 2.55 -7.68 -18.19
C PHE A 225 2.78 -6.24 -17.72
N PHE A 226 3.80 -6.00 -16.90
CA PHE A 226 4.09 -4.75 -16.21
C PHE A 226 5.48 -4.20 -16.55
N PRO A 227 5.76 -3.84 -17.81
CA PRO A 227 7.11 -3.47 -18.25
C PRO A 227 7.66 -2.18 -17.59
N ASP A 228 6.78 -1.33 -17.07
CA ASP A 228 7.16 -0.08 -16.39
C ASP A 228 7.40 -0.25 -14.87
N VAL A 229 7.11 -1.42 -14.33
CA VAL A 229 7.41 -1.74 -12.93
C VAL A 229 8.90 -2.08 -12.83
N ARG A 230 9.56 -1.53 -11.82
CA ARG A 230 10.99 -1.77 -11.60
C ARG A 230 11.30 -3.25 -11.39
N ASP A 231 12.40 -3.73 -11.93
CA ASP A 231 12.82 -5.15 -11.91
C ASP A 231 13.10 -5.70 -10.51
N ASP A 232 13.39 -4.81 -9.52
CA ASP A 232 13.67 -5.20 -8.14
C ASP A 232 12.42 -5.33 -7.27
N LEU A 233 11.22 -5.19 -7.86
CA LEU A 233 9.94 -5.28 -7.16
C LEU A 233 9.16 -6.52 -7.60
N ASN A 234 8.37 -7.07 -6.67
CA ASN A 234 7.47 -8.19 -6.92
C ASN A 234 6.05 -7.85 -6.48
N ALA A 235 5.06 -8.50 -7.09
CA ALA A 235 3.65 -8.35 -6.71
C ALA A 235 3.37 -9.08 -5.39
N TYR A 236 2.87 -8.36 -4.38
CA TYR A 236 2.57 -8.95 -3.08
C TYR A 236 1.16 -8.70 -2.58
N ALA A 237 0.43 -7.79 -3.18
CA ALA A 237 -0.97 -7.57 -2.83
C ALA A 237 -1.80 -7.19 -4.05
N VAL A 238 -3.02 -7.70 -4.11
CA VAL A 238 -4.00 -7.40 -5.17
C VAL A 238 -5.33 -7.08 -4.54
N TYR A 239 -5.89 -5.93 -4.89
CA TYR A 239 -7.21 -5.50 -4.46
C TYR A 239 -8.13 -5.35 -5.65
N VAL A 240 -9.25 -6.08 -5.64
CA VAL A 240 -10.35 -5.91 -6.60
C VAL A 240 -11.20 -4.75 -6.09
N ILE A 241 -11.49 -3.78 -6.94
CA ILE A 241 -12.17 -2.54 -6.52
C ILE A 241 -13.32 -2.17 -7.46
N GLY A 242 -14.28 -1.42 -6.95
CA GLY A 242 -15.40 -0.85 -7.70
C GLY A 242 -16.43 -0.18 -6.78
N HIS A 243 -17.51 0.31 -7.37
CA HIS A 243 -18.67 0.80 -6.63
C HIS A 243 -19.53 -0.38 -6.19
N PRO A 244 -19.71 -0.63 -4.88
CA PRO A 244 -20.45 -1.78 -4.39
C PRO A 244 -21.96 -1.60 -4.68
N ARG A 245 -22.60 -2.66 -5.24
CA ARG A 245 -24.03 -2.69 -5.52
C ARG A 245 -24.87 -3.08 -4.31
N ILE A 246 -24.26 -3.85 -3.38
CA ILE A 246 -24.97 -4.40 -2.22
C ILE A 246 -24.43 -3.75 -0.96
N GLU A 247 -25.33 -3.11 -0.21
CA GLU A 247 -25.02 -2.53 1.10
C GLU A 247 -25.07 -3.58 2.20
N ALA A 248 -24.31 -3.37 3.26
CA ALA A 248 -24.34 -4.17 4.47
C ALA A 248 -24.95 -3.34 5.61
N PHE A 249 -26.00 -3.87 6.23
CA PHE A 249 -26.74 -3.19 7.29
C PHE A 249 -26.34 -3.66 8.71
N ARG A 250 -25.43 -4.61 8.83
CA ARG A 250 -25.00 -5.18 10.12
C ARG A 250 -23.55 -5.61 10.06
N THR A 251 -22.88 -5.51 11.20
CA THR A 251 -21.58 -6.15 11.40
C THR A 251 -21.75 -7.68 11.41
N VAL A 252 -20.66 -8.42 11.26
CA VAL A 252 -20.70 -9.88 11.39
C VAL A 252 -20.05 -10.33 12.70
N PRO A 253 -20.55 -11.42 13.28
CA PRO A 253 -19.93 -12.04 14.44
C PRO A 253 -18.46 -12.40 14.15
N ARG A 254 -17.59 -12.16 15.12
CA ARG A 254 -16.18 -12.53 15.08
C ARG A 254 -15.85 -13.37 16.32
N LYS A 255 -14.91 -14.28 16.17
CA LYS A 255 -14.31 -14.98 17.30
C LYS A 255 -13.38 -14.04 18.03
N GLU A 256 -13.33 -14.15 19.35
CA GLU A 256 -12.31 -13.49 20.15
C GLU A 256 -10.91 -13.96 19.73
N ARG A 257 -9.92 -13.14 20.02
CA ARG A 257 -8.52 -13.45 19.77
C ARG A 257 -7.85 -13.93 21.03
N ASP A 258 -7.09 -15.01 20.93
CA ASP A 258 -6.25 -15.47 22.02
C ASP A 258 -5.08 -14.49 22.20
N ILE A 259 -4.84 -14.09 23.46
CA ILE A 259 -3.74 -13.20 23.84
C ILE A 259 -2.91 -13.91 24.89
N PHE A 260 -1.64 -14.07 24.64
CA PHE A 260 -0.69 -14.69 25.55
C PHE A 260 0.20 -13.60 26.16
N TRP A 261 0.15 -13.46 27.45
CA TRP A 261 1.02 -12.55 28.22
C TRP A 261 2.21 -13.33 28.75
N LEU A 262 3.41 -13.07 28.24
CA LEU A 262 4.66 -13.80 28.53
C LEU A 262 5.61 -12.95 29.35
#